data_fc0cf39817e101a1da058ee0396f9a2d
#
_entry.id   fc0cf39817e101a1da058ee0396f9a2d
#
_cell.length_a   1.000
_cell.length_b   1.000
_cell.length_c   1.000
_cell.angle_alpha   90.00
_cell.angle_beta   90.00
_cell.angle_gamma   90.00
#
_symmetry.space_group_name_H-M   'P 1'
#
loop_
_entity.id
_entity.type
_entity.pdbx_description
1 polymer ?
#
loop_
_entity_poly.entity_id
_entity_poly.type
_entity_poly.pdbx_seq_one_letter_code
_entity_poly.pdbx_strand_id
1 'polypeptide(L)'
;EDDEPFYDERYEAYKKQEWDRRLNGHWIKIKGKSVYLVGLHYMYLQFWQIDIGFPRFRIIDLEYFYFLQYCIEDPECMGMIEVCKRRNGKTFRAGLFITEYITRTKMTNGSIQSKTGGDAKKVFAKAIINPFRKLPRFFRPEYDMSLGINPKTEIRFQQTNIRGKKAEENLDKDELGSMIDWSSADAGALDGMKVHRNFNDEFAKTIECNIHDRHEVIRYCLLDDEGKIIGKTLYSSTVEVLDTDREGVQEGAKLLWEESDHLNKAENGRTTSGLYRFFMTARRSKNFDIYGYPDEEKTLKEILADRESVKGNPRALSARMRKEPLTIEEA
;
A
#
# COMPACT_ATOMS: atom_id res chain seq x y z
N GLU A 1 -11.20 -14.80 -24.04
CA GLU A 1 -10.52 -14.97 -25.34
C GLU A 1 -9.01 -14.79 -25.16
N ASP A 2 -8.53 -13.71 -24.57
CA ASP A 2 -7.09 -13.49 -24.34
C ASP A 2 -6.49 -14.38 -23.24
N ASP A 3 -7.32 -15.05 -22.45
CA ASP A 3 -6.93 -15.93 -21.37
C ASP A 3 -6.86 -17.42 -21.74
N GLU A 4 -7.30 -17.79 -22.93
CA GLU A 4 -7.38 -19.17 -23.41
C GLU A 4 -6.04 -19.93 -23.30
N PRO A 5 -4.87 -19.34 -23.66
CA PRO A 5 -3.58 -20.00 -23.52
C PRO A 5 -3.25 -20.40 -22.07
N PHE A 6 -3.76 -19.68 -21.08
CA PHE A 6 -3.45 -19.95 -19.67
C PHE A 6 -4.20 -21.16 -19.08
N TYR A 7 -5.16 -21.74 -19.80
CA TYR A 7 -5.80 -23.01 -19.44
C TYR A 7 -5.14 -24.23 -20.08
N ASP A 8 -4.23 -24.03 -21.03
CA ASP A 8 -3.50 -25.12 -21.69
C ASP A 8 -2.44 -25.69 -20.75
N GLU A 9 -2.38 -27.01 -20.64
CA GLU A 9 -1.39 -27.74 -19.82
C GLU A 9 0.06 -27.35 -20.16
N ARG A 10 0.34 -26.94 -21.39
CA ARG A 10 1.66 -26.44 -21.82
C ARG A 10 2.15 -25.23 -21.01
N TYR A 11 1.25 -24.48 -20.43
CA TYR A 11 1.57 -23.29 -19.62
C TYR A 11 1.65 -23.56 -18.12
N GLU A 12 1.40 -24.78 -17.66
CA GLU A 12 1.43 -25.10 -16.23
C GLU A 12 2.80 -24.83 -15.58
N ALA A 13 3.89 -25.15 -16.28
CA ALA A 13 5.24 -24.85 -15.82
C ALA A 13 5.48 -23.34 -15.67
N TYR A 14 4.97 -22.54 -16.62
CA TYR A 14 5.03 -21.07 -16.55
C TYR A 14 4.20 -20.53 -15.39
N LYS A 15 2.96 -20.95 -15.23
CA LYS A 15 2.09 -20.54 -14.12
C LYS A 15 2.75 -20.84 -12.77
N LYS A 16 3.27 -22.06 -12.61
CA LYS A 16 3.98 -22.46 -11.39
C LYS A 16 5.21 -21.59 -11.13
N GLN A 17 5.98 -21.27 -12.15
CA GLN A 17 7.13 -20.37 -12.04
C GLN A 17 6.71 -18.96 -11.63
N GLU A 18 5.63 -18.41 -12.20
CA GLU A 18 5.14 -17.07 -11.86
C GLU A 18 4.56 -17.01 -10.44
N TRP A 19 3.89 -18.08 -9.98
CA TRP A 19 3.48 -18.21 -8.59
C TRP A 19 4.69 -18.27 -7.63
N ASP A 20 5.74 -19.01 -7.98
CA ASP A 20 6.99 -19.03 -7.21
C ASP A 20 7.61 -17.62 -7.11
N ARG A 21 7.71 -16.89 -8.23
CA ARG A 21 8.24 -15.53 -8.26
C ARG A 21 7.40 -14.54 -7.47
N ARG A 22 6.08 -14.72 -7.48
CA ARG A 22 5.15 -13.93 -6.67
C ARG A 22 5.40 -14.10 -5.18
N LEU A 23 5.69 -15.32 -4.74
CA LEU A 23 5.90 -15.64 -3.33
C LEU A 23 7.33 -15.38 -2.88
N ASN A 24 8.30 -15.82 -3.67
CA ASN A 24 9.70 -15.91 -3.29
C ASN A 24 10.59 -14.87 -3.97
N GLY A 25 10.03 -14.07 -4.91
CA GLY A 25 10.78 -13.05 -5.62
C GLY A 25 11.59 -13.58 -6.81
N HIS A 26 12.39 -12.69 -7.41
CA HIS A 26 13.15 -13.02 -8.62
C HIS A 26 14.42 -12.20 -8.78
N TRP A 27 15.47 -12.81 -9.31
CA TRP A 27 16.71 -12.13 -9.66
C TRP A 27 16.65 -11.57 -11.09
N ILE A 28 16.98 -10.28 -11.23
CA ILE A 28 17.10 -9.59 -12.51
C ILE A 28 18.50 -9.01 -12.69
N LYS A 29 18.85 -8.61 -13.91
CA LYS A 29 20.10 -7.88 -14.18
C LYS A 29 19.81 -6.43 -14.54
N ILE A 30 20.46 -5.50 -13.84
CA ILE A 30 20.41 -4.05 -14.09
C ILE A 30 21.83 -3.52 -14.17
N LYS A 31 22.21 -2.91 -15.27
CA LYS A 31 23.59 -2.44 -15.53
C LYS A 31 24.64 -3.55 -15.29
N GLY A 32 24.32 -4.80 -15.65
CA GLY A 32 25.20 -5.96 -15.44
C GLY A 32 25.27 -6.49 -14.01
N LYS A 33 24.66 -5.83 -13.04
CA LYS A 33 24.60 -6.27 -11.64
C LYS A 33 23.34 -7.09 -11.40
N SER A 34 23.46 -8.17 -10.61
CA SER A 34 22.32 -8.94 -10.15
C SER A 34 21.60 -8.17 -9.05
N VAL A 35 20.27 -8.01 -9.22
CA VAL A 35 19.38 -7.34 -8.26
C VAL A 35 18.26 -8.30 -7.94
N TYR A 36 18.01 -8.55 -6.67
CA TYR A 36 16.88 -9.35 -6.24
C TYR A 36 15.64 -8.49 -6.10
N LEU A 37 14.52 -8.94 -6.62
CA LEU A 37 13.21 -8.34 -6.41
C LEU A 37 12.43 -9.24 -5.45
N VAL A 38 12.00 -8.71 -4.30
CA VAL A 38 11.03 -9.42 -3.44
C VAL A 38 9.73 -9.64 -4.20
N GLY A 39 8.93 -10.63 -3.81
CA GLY A 39 7.73 -11.02 -4.52
C GLY A 39 6.77 -9.86 -4.83
N LEU A 40 6.51 -8.98 -3.86
CA LEU A 40 5.70 -7.77 -4.07
C LEU A 40 6.29 -6.84 -5.14
N HIS A 41 7.61 -6.64 -5.15
CA HIS A 41 8.25 -5.78 -6.16
C HIS A 41 8.19 -6.42 -7.55
N TYR A 42 8.42 -7.74 -7.64
CA TYR A 42 8.26 -8.48 -8.89
C TYR A 42 6.84 -8.32 -9.44
N MET A 43 5.82 -8.57 -8.61
CA MET A 43 4.41 -8.39 -8.98
C MET A 43 4.10 -6.96 -9.43
N TYR A 44 4.66 -5.95 -8.74
CA TYR A 44 4.48 -4.54 -9.08
C TYR A 44 4.95 -4.22 -10.50
N LEU A 45 6.12 -4.71 -10.88
CA LEU A 45 6.72 -4.42 -12.17
C LEU A 45 6.12 -5.24 -13.32
N GLN A 46 5.75 -6.50 -13.09
CA GLN A 46 5.37 -7.43 -14.15
C GLN A 46 3.86 -7.49 -14.39
N PHE A 47 3.04 -7.34 -13.34
CA PHE A 47 1.61 -7.63 -13.44
C PHE A 47 0.70 -6.51 -12.93
N TRP A 48 1.22 -5.55 -12.16
CA TRP A 48 0.40 -4.50 -11.57
C TRP A 48 0.29 -3.29 -12.49
N GLN A 49 -0.75 -3.24 -13.33
CA GLN A 49 -0.98 -2.11 -14.21
C GLN A 49 -1.51 -0.90 -13.45
N ILE A 50 -0.80 0.20 -13.55
CA ILE A 50 -1.18 1.51 -13.02
C ILE A 50 -1.74 2.41 -14.14
N ASP A 51 -2.08 3.67 -13.84
CA ASP A 51 -2.68 4.61 -14.81
C ASP A 51 -1.88 4.79 -16.11
N ILE A 52 -0.56 4.65 -16.03
CA ILE A 52 0.37 4.84 -17.17
C ILE A 52 0.88 3.53 -17.78
N GLY A 53 0.23 2.39 -17.48
CA GLY A 53 0.68 1.06 -17.87
C GLY A 53 1.48 0.36 -16.77
N PHE A 54 2.47 -0.46 -17.14
CA PHE A 54 3.32 -1.12 -16.15
C PHE A 54 4.35 -0.15 -15.55
N PRO A 55 4.57 -0.20 -14.23
CA PRO A 55 5.62 0.58 -13.59
C PRO A 55 7.00 0.22 -14.16
N ARG A 56 7.87 1.20 -14.25
CA ARG A 56 9.28 0.98 -14.57
C ARG A 56 10.08 0.74 -13.29
N PHE A 57 11.13 -0.06 -13.37
CA PHE A 57 12.05 -0.23 -12.25
C PHE A 57 12.64 1.14 -11.82
N ARG A 58 12.69 1.37 -10.52
CA ARG A 58 13.38 2.49 -9.88
C ARG A 58 14.06 1.98 -8.62
N ILE A 59 15.29 2.40 -8.39
CA ILE A 59 16.05 1.96 -7.21
C ILE A 59 15.36 2.32 -5.89
N ILE A 60 14.65 3.44 -5.84
CA ILE A 60 13.89 3.87 -4.66
C ILE A 60 12.69 2.95 -4.37
N ASP A 61 12.08 2.36 -5.40
CA ASP A 61 11.02 1.37 -5.21
C ASP A 61 11.61 0.05 -4.71
N LEU A 62 12.83 -0.31 -5.13
CA LEU A 62 13.54 -1.49 -4.60
C LEU A 62 13.75 -1.36 -3.08
N GLU A 63 14.26 -0.22 -2.64
CA GLU A 63 14.49 0.08 -1.22
C GLU A 63 13.17 0.09 -0.43
N TYR A 64 12.12 0.69 -1.00
CA TYR A 64 10.79 0.69 -0.43
C TYR A 64 10.26 -0.74 -0.22
N PHE A 65 10.33 -1.58 -1.25
CA PHE A 65 9.81 -2.94 -1.16
C PHE A 65 10.65 -3.84 -0.25
N TYR A 66 11.97 -3.60 -0.15
CA TYR A 66 12.81 -4.28 0.83
C TYR A 66 12.41 -3.91 2.26
N PHE A 67 12.21 -2.62 2.52
CA PHE A 67 11.79 -2.17 3.84
C PHE A 67 10.38 -2.66 4.19
N LEU A 68 9.45 -2.63 3.22
CA LEU A 68 8.11 -3.18 3.39
C LEU A 68 8.15 -4.69 3.67
N GLN A 69 9.00 -5.45 2.96
CA GLN A 69 9.18 -6.88 3.21
C GLN A 69 9.73 -7.13 4.61
N TYR A 70 10.70 -6.34 5.05
CA TYR A 70 11.21 -6.40 6.41
C TYR A 70 10.10 -6.16 7.45
N CYS A 71 9.23 -5.16 7.25
CA CYS A 71 8.07 -4.93 8.12
C CYS A 71 7.08 -6.11 8.11
N ILE A 72 6.89 -6.76 6.95
CA ILE A 72 5.98 -7.90 6.84
C ILE A 72 6.53 -9.13 7.58
N GLU A 73 7.83 -9.39 7.48
CA GLU A 73 8.49 -10.56 8.05
C GLU A 73 8.76 -10.43 9.56
N ASP A 74 8.94 -9.22 10.07
CA ASP A 74 9.14 -9.00 11.50
C ASP A 74 7.81 -9.28 12.26
N PRO A 75 7.76 -10.31 13.12
CA PRO A 75 6.55 -10.68 13.85
C PRO A 75 6.08 -9.60 14.84
N GLU A 76 6.99 -8.73 15.29
CA GLU A 76 6.67 -7.65 16.23
C GLU A 76 6.34 -6.33 15.54
N CYS A 77 6.41 -6.25 14.22
CA CYS A 77 6.04 -5.09 13.44
C CYS A 77 4.58 -5.19 12.97
N MET A 78 3.76 -4.18 13.25
CA MET A 78 2.38 -4.09 12.76
C MET A 78 2.28 -3.48 11.36
N GLY A 79 3.39 -2.92 10.84
CA GLY A 79 3.40 -2.37 9.49
C GLY A 79 4.32 -1.16 9.33
N MET A 80 4.04 -0.36 8.32
CA MET A 80 4.90 0.75 7.93
C MET A 80 4.14 2.08 7.86
N ILE A 81 4.80 3.15 8.30
CA ILE A 81 4.34 4.53 8.07
C ILE A 81 5.30 5.23 7.11
N GLU A 82 4.79 5.69 5.96
CA GLU A 82 5.57 6.31 4.88
C GLU A 82 5.24 7.79 4.73
N VAL A 83 6.30 8.62 4.70
CA VAL A 83 6.21 10.01 4.25
C VAL A 83 7.05 10.17 2.99
N CYS A 84 6.45 10.70 1.92
CA CYS A 84 7.10 10.86 0.63
C CYS A 84 6.56 12.07 -0.14
N LYS A 85 7.25 12.46 -1.22
CA LYS A 85 6.77 13.52 -2.11
C LYS A 85 5.49 13.12 -2.86
N ARG A 86 4.77 14.11 -3.37
CA ARG A 86 3.60 13.88 -4.25
C ARG A 86 3.98 13.11 -5.52
N ARG A 87 3.01 12.31 -6.03
CA ARG A 87 3.13 11.51 -7.26
C ARG A 87 4.27 10.49 -7.25
N ASN A 88 4.53 9.91 -6.11
CA ASN A 88 5.56 8.88 -5.94
C ASN A 88 5.05 7.43 -6.13
N GLY A 89 3.79 7.24 -6.51
CA GLY A 89 3.23 5.92 -6.76
C GLY A 89 2.70 5.19 -5.52
N LYS A 90 2.73 5.84 -4.32
CA LYS A 90 2.35 5.27 -3.03
C LYS A 90 1.03 4.51 -3.03
N THR A 91 -0.02 5.08 -3.60
CA THR A 91 -1.37 4.50 -3.62
C THR A 91 -1.43 3.18 -4.39
N PHE A 92 -0.68 3.05 -5.50
CA PHE A 92 -0.63 1.80 -6.27
C PHE A 92 0.22 0.71 -5.60
N ARG A 93 1.32 1.09 -4.92
CA ARG A 93 2.12 0.16 -4.11
C ARG A 93 1.28 -0.40 -2.95
N ALA A 94 0.53 0.47 -2.28
CA ALA A 94 -0.39 0.08 -1.22
C ALA A 94 -1.54 -0.81 -1.72
N GLY A 95 -2.12 -0.50 -2.88
CA GLY A 95 -3.13 -1.34 -3.52
C GLY A 95 -2.62 -2.75 -3.79
N LEU A 96 -1.40 -2.86 -4.31
CA LEU A 96 -0.76 -4.16 -4.48
C LEU A 96 -0.52 -4.88 -3.14
N PHE A 97 -0.01 -4.18 -2.13
CA PHE A 97 0.23 -4.73 -0.78
C PHE A 97 -1.01 -5.42 -0.20
N ILE A 98 -2.19 -4.83 -0.38
CA ILE A 98 -3.46 -5.43 0.05
C ILE A 98 -3.82 -6.60 -0.89
N THR A 99 -3.91 -6.32 -2.18
CA THR A 99 -4.47 -7.27 -3.16
C THR A 99 -3.63 -8.54 -3.24
N GLU A 100 -2.30 -8.43 -3.21
CA GLU A 100 -1.40 -9.56 -3.32
C GLU A 100 -1.67 -10.61 -2.24
N TYR A 101 -1.82 -10.18 -1.00
CA TYR A 101 -2.04 -11.08 0.12
C TYR A 101 -3.47 -11.64 0.16
N ILE A 102 -4.47 -10.79 0.00
CA ILE A 102 -5.88 -11.15 0.13
C ILE A 102 -6.33 -12.08 -1.01
N THR A 103 -5.76 -11.96 -2.21
CA THR A 103 -6.10 -12.80 -3.36
C THR A 103 -5.47 -14.20 -3.36
N ARG A 104 -4.62 -14.52 -2.39
CA ARG A 104 -3.97 -15.83 -2.26
C ARG A 104 -4.13 -16.50 -0.90
N THR A 105 -4.76 -15.82 0.06
CA THR A 105 -4.90 -16.31 1.43
C THR A 105 -6.37 -16.44 1.78
N LYS A 106 -6.77 -17.61 2.29
CA LYS A 106 -8.16 -17.89 2.69
C LYS A 106 -8.55 -17.12 3.95
N MET A 107 -9.82 -16.73 4.03
CA MET A 107 -10.46 -16.15 5.22
C MET A 107 -9.74 -14.89 5.71
N THR A 108 -9.33 -14.01 4.78
CA THR A 108 -8.61 -12.78 5.11
C THR A 108 -9.35 -11.53 4.63
N ASN A 109 -9.21 -10.45 5.40
CA ASN A 109 -9.85 -9.17 5.13
C ASN A 109 -8.80 -8.10 4.87
N GLY A 110 -9.02 -7.33 3.80
CA GLY A 110 -8.29 -6.11 3.49
C GLY A 110 -9.18 -4.90 3.59
N SER A 111 -8.70 -3.78 4.14
CA SER A 111 -9.48 -2.55 4.20
C SER A 111 -8.67 -1.31 3.86
N ILE A 112 -9.35 -0.30 3.31
CA ILE A 112 -8.78 0.99 2.92
C ILE A 112 -9.50 2.09 3.67
N GLN A 113 -8.73 2.98 4.27
CA GLN A 113 -9.19 4.26 4.77
C GLN A 113 -8.41 5.39 4.09
N SER A 114 -8.98 6.58 4.04
CA SER A 114 -8.31 7.77 3.56
C SER A 114 -8.72 8.98 4.40
N LYS A 115 -8.31 10.17 4.02
CA LYS A 115 -8.70 11.41 4.69
C LYS A 115 -10.21 11.66 4.71
N THR A 116 -10.96 11.10 3.74
CA THR A 116 -12.43 11.06 3.69
C THR A 116 -12.90 9.72 3.13
N GLY A 117 -14.13 9.30 3.44
CA GLY A 117 -14.73 8.09 2.85
C GLY A 117 -14.84 8.16 1.32
N GLY A 118 -15.12 9.37 0.76
CA GLY A 118 -15.14 9.57 -0.69
C GLY A 118 -13.78 9.38 -1.36
N ASP A 119 -12.68 9.73 -0.68
CA ASP A 119 -11.33 9.50 -1.18
C ASP A 119 -10.93 8.02 -1.02
N ALA A 120 -11.30 7.34 0.08
CA ALA A 120 -11.11 5.90 0.25
C ALA A 120 -11.77 5.11 -0.89
N LYS A 121 -13.02 5.46 -1.25
CA LYS A 121 -13.72 4.89 -2.40
C LYS A 121 -12.98 5.06 -3.73
N LYS A 122 -12.39 6.25 -3.97
CA LYS A 122 -11.58 6.52 -5.18
C LYS A 122 -10.31 5.67 -5.19
N VAL A 123 -9.64 5.53 -4.03
CA VAL A 123 -8.47 4.68 -3.88
C VAL A 123 -8.82 3.23 -4.16
N PHE A 124 -9.92 2.71 -3.59
CA PHE A 124 -10.42 1.37 -3.84
C PHE A 124 -10.64 1.10 -5.32
N ALA A 125 -11.38 1.96 -6.01
CA ALA A 125 -11.64 1.80 -7.44
C ALA A 125 -10.35 1.84 -8.27
N LYS A 126 -9.48 2.81 -7.99
CA LYS A 126 -8.28 3.09 -8.79
C LYS A 126 -7.14 2.12 -8.52
N ALA A 127 -6.86 1.82 -7.26
CA ALA A 127 -5.66 1.08 -6.85
C ALA A 127 -5.92 -0.39 -6.49
N ILE A 128 -7.18 -0.81 -6.37
CA ILE A 128 -7.56 -2.21 -6.17
C ILE A 128 -8.26 -2.74 -7.41
N ILE A 129 -9.48 -2.26 -7.69
CA ILE A 129 -10.36 -2.86 -8.70
C ILE A 129 -9.74 -2.79 -10.12
N ASN A 130 -9.25 -1.62 -10.52
CA ASN A 130 -8.70 -1.46 -11.86
C ASN A 130 -7.46 -2.33 -12.13
N PRO A 131 -6.44 -2.38 -11.26
CA PRO A 131 -5.30 -3.27 -11.45
C PRO A 131 -5.65 -4.74 -11.28
N PHE A 132 -6.49 -5.12 -10.30
CA PHE A 132 -6.93 -6.50 -10.08
C PHE A 132 -7.56 -7.10 -11.34
N ARG A 133 -8.43 -6.36 -12.01
CA ARG A 133 -9.10 -6.83 -13.24
C ARG A 133 -8.14 -7.06 -14.41
N LYS A 134 -6.96 -6.46 -14.37
CA LYS A 134 -5.92 -6.61 -15.39
C LYS A 134 -4.89 -7.69 -15.06
N LEU A 135 -4.97 -8.28 -13.87
CA LEU A 135 -4.12 -9.42 -13.55
C LEU A 135 -4.43 -10.60 -14.48
N PRO A 136 -3.42 -11.40 -14.84
CA PRO A 136 -3.63 -12.67 -15.52
C PRO A 136 -4.62 -13.55 -14.75
N ARG A 137 -5.43 -14.30 -15.46
CA ARG A 137 -6.50 -15.09 -14.84
C ARG A 137 -5.96 -16.10 -13.81
N PHE A 138 -4.79 -16.67 -14.03
CA PHE A 138 -4.16 -17.59 -13.09
C PHE A 138 -3.72 -16.95 -11.75
N PHE A 139 -3.66 -15.62 -11.67
CA PHE A 139 -3.44 -14.87 -10.43
C PHE A 139 -4.72 -14.29 -9.84
N ARG A 140 -5.81 -14.31 -10.60
CA ARG A 140 -7.05 -13.64 -10.25
C ARG A 140 -8.06 -14.68 -9.77
N PRO A 141 -8.30 -14.80 -8.45
CA PRO A 141 -9.35 -15.68 -7.93
C PRO A 141 -10.73 -15.21 -8.43
N GLU A 142 -11.67 -16.14 -8.46
CA GLU A 142 -13.06 -15.80 -8.70
C GLU A 142 -13.59 -14.86 -7.62
N TYR A 143 -14.52 -14.00 -8.00
CA TYR A 143 -15.13 -13.05 -7.09
C TYR A 143 -16.63 -12.94 -7.36
N ASP A 144 -17.38 -12.49 -6.36
CA ASP A 144 -18.83 -12.36 -6.42
C ASP A 144 -19.27 -11.32 -7.46
N MET A 145 -19.71 -11.81 -8.61
CA MET A 145 -20.20 -10.99 -9.72
C MET A 145 -21.54 -10.32 -9.44
N SER A 146 -22.26 -10.69 -8.36
CA SER A 146 -23.48 -10.02 -7.95
C SER A 146 -23.26 -8.56 -7.54
N LEU A 147 -22.02 -8.25 -7.11
CA LEU A 147 -21.57 -6.87 -6.82
C LEU A 147 -21.23 -6.06 -8.09
N GLY A 148 -21.38 -6.68 -9.28
CA GLY A 148 -21.10 -6.09 -10.58
C GLY A 148 -19.63 -6.27 -11.01
N ILE A 149 -19.39 -6.02 -12.31
CA ILE A 149 -18.05 -6.12 -12.91
C ILE A 149 -17.06 -5.12 -12.27
N ASN A 150 -17.56 -3.98 -11.79
CA ASN A 150 -16.81 -2.94 -11.10
C ASN A 150 -17.38 -2.70 -9.70
N PRO A 151 -17.03 -3.54 -8.71
CA PRO A 151 -17.49 -3.35 -7.33
C PRO A 151 -17.12 -1.97 -6.81
N LYS A 152 -18.05 -1.32 -6.07
CA LYS A 152 -17.88 0.09 -5.63
C LYS A 152 -17.57 0.23 -4.15
N THR A 153 -17.93 -0.80 -3.35
CA THR A 153 -17.80 -0.77 -1.89
C THR A 153 -16.88 -1.86 -1.38
N GLU A 154 -17.00 -3.05 -1.92
CA GLU A 154 -16.23 -4.23 -1.52
C GLU A 154 -16.05 -5.18 -2.70
N ILE A 155 -15.05 -6.03 -2.66
CA ILE A 155 -14.89 -7.19 -3.52
C ILE A 155 -14.72 -8.43 -2.64
N ARG A 156 -15.55 -9.46 -2.90
CA ARG A 156 -15.53 -10.74 -2.17
C ARG A 156 -15.02 -11.83 -3.08
N PHE A 157 -14.01 -12.55 -2.64
CA PHE A 157 -13.38 -13.65 -3.38
C PHE A 157 -14.09 -14.96 -3.03
N GLN A 158 -15.29 -15.10 -3.57
CA GLN A 158 -16.17 -16.25 -3.44
C GLN A 158 -16.98 -16.42 -4.73
N GLN A 159 -17.56 -17.59 -4.94
CA GLN A 159 -18.46 -17.80 -6.07
C GLN A 159 -19.73 -16.95 -5.93
N THR A 160 -20.25 -16.51 -7.06
CA THR A 160 -21.54 -15.83 -7.09
C THR A 160 -22.65 -16.80 -6.72
N ASN A 161 -23.37 -16.53 -5.63
CA ASN A 161 -24.56 -17.29 -5.26
C ASN A 161 -25.65 -17.09 -6.32
N ILE A 162 -25.83 -18.05 -7.24
CA ILE A 162 -26.92 -18.05 -8.20
C ILE A 162 -28.20 -18.39 -7.44
N ARG A 163 -29.16 -17.47 -7.38
CA ARG A 163 -30.47 -17.69 -6.78
C ARG A 163 -31.07 -19.01 -7.25
N GLY A 164 -31.27 -19.96 -6.33
CA GLY A 164 -31.98 -21.23 -6.59
C GLY A 164 -31.16 -22.52 -6.44
N LYS A 165 -29.84 -22.45 -6.25
CA LYS A 165 -29.09 -23.63 -5.77
C LYS A 165 -28.97 -23.57 -4.26
N LYS A 166 -29.36 -24.66 -3.59
CA LYS A 166 -29.27 -24.81 -2.12
C LYS A 166 -27.81 -24.55 -1.72
N ALA A 167 -27.63 -23.65 -0.77
CA ALA A 167 -26.30 -23.24 -0.25
C ALA A 167 -25.51 -24.39 0.42
N GLU A 168 -26.08 -25.58 0.54
CA GLU A 168 -25.51 -26.74 1.25
C GLU A 168 -24.70 -27.69 0.37
N GLU A 169 -24.76 -27.57 -0.98
CA GLU A 169 -24.13 -28.58 -1.85
C GLU A 169 -22.85 -28.11 -2.55
N ASN A 170 -22.46 -26.81 -2.45
CA ASN A 170 -21.26 -26.27 -3.10
C ASN A 170 -20.45 -25.36 -2.15
N LEU A 171 -20.02 -25.88 -1.03
CA LEU A 171 -18.79 -25.42 -0.39
C LEU A 171 -17.64 -25.95 -1.26
N ASP A 172 -17.44 -25.29 -2.40
CA ASP A 172 -16.31 -25.62 -3.25
C ASP A 172 -15.03 -25.39 -2.43
N LYS A 173 -14.22 -26.43 -2.30
CA LYS A 173 -13.01 -26.44 -1.44
C LYS A 173 -11.98 -25.36 -1.81
N ASP A 174 -12.21 -24.64 -2.91
CA ASP A 174 -11.31 -23.65 -3.48
C ASP A 174 -11.73 -22.20 -3.28
N GLU A 175 -12.87 -21.91 -2.64
CA GLU A 175 -13.23 -20.54 -2.31
C GLU A 175 -12.26 -19.94 -1.28
N LEU A 176 -11.83 -18.69 -1.52
CA LEU A 176 -10.97 -17.99 -0.57
C LEU A 176 -11.73 -17.49 0.65
N GLY A 177 -13.01 -17.11 0.51
CA GLY A 177 -13.79 -16.50 1.59
C GLY A 177 -13.19 -15.18 2.09
N SER A 178 -12.36 -14.55 1.29
CA SER A 178 -11.62 -13.32 1.61
C SER A 178 -12.26 -12.11 0.95
N MET A 179 -12.01 -10.91 1.49
CA MET A 179 -12.60 -9.69 0.95
C MET A 179 -11.67 -8.48 1.06
N ILE A 180 -11.90 -7.50 0.21
CA ILE A 180 -11.31 -6.15 0.33
C ILE A 180 -12.45 -5.14 0.27
N ASP A 181 -12.46 -4.21 1.21
CA ASP A 181 -13.41 -3.10 1.28
C ASP A 181 -12.71 -1.75 1.46
N TRP A 182 -13.50 -0.72 1.60
CA TRP A 182 -13.09 0.58 2.12
C TRP A 182 -14.08 1.04 3.19
N SER A 183 -13.57 1.78 4.17
CA SER A 183 -14.38 2.31 5.26
C SER A 183 -14.30 3.84 5.35
N SER A 184 -15.17 4.42 6.17
CA SER A 184 -15.18 5.85 6.45
C SER A 184 -13.88 6.31 7.11
N ALA A 185 -13.72 7.62 7.20
CA ALA A 185 -12.55 8.22 7.83
C ALA A 185 -12.62 8.27 9.36
N ASP A 186 -13.72 7.82 9.96
CA ASP A 186 -13.90 7.77 11.41
C ASP A 186 -12.87 6.88 12.10
N ALA A 187 -12.46 7.23 13.30
CA ALA A 187 -11.50 6.46 14.07
C ALA A 187 -11.99 5.03 14.34
N GLY A 188 -13.26 4.87 14.72
CA GLY A 188 -13.88 3.59 15.06
C GLY A 188 -14.40 2.77 13.88
N ALA A 189 -14.17 3.18 12.62
CA ALA A 189 -14.80 2.55 11.46
C ALA A 189 -14.46 1.06 11.26
N LEU A 190 -13.35 0.58 11.81
CA LEU A 190 -12.91 -0.82 11.73
C LEU A 190 -13.08 -1.57 13.07
N ASP A 191 -13.66 -0.93 14.08
CA ASP A 191 -13.80 -1.54 15.40
C ASP A 191 -14.55 -2.89 15.35
N GLY A 192 -14.03 -3.89 16.07
CA GLY A 192 -14.56 -5.25 16.07
C GLY A 192 -14.24 -6.11 14.83
N MET A 193 -13.51 -5.58 13.85
CA MET A 193 -13.11 -6.33 12.65
C MET A 193 -11.71 -6.92 12.81
N LYS A 194 -11.50 -8.16 12.32
CA LYS A 194 -10.14 -8.70 12.11
C LYS A 194 -9.66 -8.32 10.71
N VAL A 195 -8.56 -7.59 10.63
CA VAL A 195 -8.00 -7.05 9.38
C VAL A 195 -6.59 -7.59 9.17
N HIS A 196 -6.34 -8.18 8.00
CA HIS A 196 -5.06 -8.78 7.66
C HIS A 196 -4.17 -7.86 6.83
N ARG A 197 -4.77 -6.96 6.05
CA ARG A 197 -4.08 -5.89 5.33
C ARG A 197 -4.91 -4.62 5.38
N ASN A 198 -4.31 -3.54 5.87
CA ASN A 198 -4.97 -2.24 5.95
C ASN A 198 -4.11 -1.17 5.28
N PHE A 199 -4.76 -0.18 4.67
CA PHE A 199 -4.10 0.98 4.09
C PHE A 199 -4.78 2.27 4.52
N ASN A 200 -4.01 3.18 5.10
CA ASN A 200 -4.40 4.53 5.46
C ASN A 200 -3.74 5.53 4.50
N ASP A 201 -4.50 5.93 3.46
CA ASP A 201 -4.03 6.92 2.48
C ASP A 201 -4.18 8.34 3.01
N GLU A 202 -3.17 9.18 2.74
CA GLU A 202 -3.13 10.58 3.14
C GLU A 202 -3.38 10.81 4.66
N PHE A 203 -2.80 9.95 5.50
CA PHE A 203 -3.03 9.95 6.96
C PHE A 203 -2.75 11.30 7.61
N ALA A 204 -1.69 12.03 7.18
CA ALA A 204 -1.35 13.34 7.71
C ALA A 204 -2.28 14.49 7.24
N LYS A 205 -3.32 14.18 6.46
CA LYS A 205 -4.32 15.13 5.96
C LYS A 205 -5.74 14.79 6.42
N THR A 206 -5.88 13.82 7.30
CA THR A 206 -7.17 13.43 7.87
C THR A 206 -7.66 14.52 8.82
N ILE A 207 -8.86 15.03 8.59
CA ILE A 207 -9.48 16.09 9.41
C ILE A 207 -10.73 15.59 10.15
N GLU A 208 -11.21 14.40 9.84
CA GLU A 208 -12.43 13.83 10.40
C GLU A 208 -12.16 13.14 11.76
N CYS A 209 -10.92 12.73 12.02
CA CYS A 209 -10.50 12.17 13.31
C CYS A 209 -9.01 12.40 13.55
N ASN A 210 -8.58 12.28 14.80
CA ASN A 210 -7.16 12.18 15.14
C ASN A 210 -6.61 10.85 14.60
N ILE A 211 -5.51 10.89 13.86
CA ILE A 211 -4.94 9.69 13.25
C ILE A 211 -4.32 8.73 14.27
N HIS A 212 -3.85 9.24 15.39
CA HIS A 212 -3.35 8.44 16.48
C HIS A 212 -4.48 7.62 17.12
N ASP A 213 -5.65 8.22 17.36
CA ASP A 213 -6.83 7.50 17.88
C ASP A 213 -7.31 6.43 16.90
N ARG A 214 -7.32 6.74 15.60
CA ARG A 214 -7.62 5.74 14.55
C ARG A 214 -6.62 4.59 14.60
N HIS A 215 -5.35 4.90 14.77
CA HIS A 215 -4.30 3.89 14.84
C HIS A 215 -4.49 2.96 16.04
N GLU A 216 -4.88 3.47 17.19
CA GLU A 216 -5.17 2.64 18.35
C GLU A 216 -6.29 1.62 18.08
N VAL A 217 -7.36 1.99 17.37
CA VAL A 217 -8.40 1.05 16.96
C VAL A 217 -7.82 0.00 15.98
N ILE A 218 -7.09 0.44 14.95
CA ILE A 218 -6.51 -0.46 13.93
C ILE A 218 -5.56 -1.49 14.57
N ARG A 219 -4.76 -1.09 15.56
CA ARG A 219 -3.85 -2.02 16.26
C ARG A 219 -4.57 -3.26 16.79
N TYR A 220 -5.73 -3.09 17.42
CA TYR A 220 -6.52 -4.21 17.92
C TYR A 220 -7.11 -5.05 16.79
N CYS A 221 -7.49 -4.44 15.66
CA CYS A 221 -7.97 -5.15 14.48
C CYS A 221 -6.90 -6.03 13.80
N LEU A 222 -5.60 -5.75 14.04
CA LEU A 222 -4.47 -6.51 13.51
C LEU A 222 -4.02 -7.67 14.40
N LEU A 223 -4.65 -7.86 15.56
CA LEU A 223 -4.30 -8.90 16.52
C LEU A 223 -5.33 -10.04 16.49
N ASP A 224 -4.86 -11.24 16.82
CA ASP A 224 -5.75 -12.34 17.19
C ASP A 224 -6.16 -12.25 18.67
N ASP A 225 -6.93 -13.26 19.11
CA ASP A 225 -7.46 -13.32 20.48
C ASP A 225 -6.37 -13.55 21.53
N GLU A 226 -5.17 -13.98 21.12
CA GLU A 226 -3.99 -14.20 21.98
C GLU A 226 -3.04 -12.97 21.96
N GLY A 227 -3.38 -11.92 21.21
CA GLY A 227 -2.55 -10.70 21.07
C GLY A 227 -1.39 -10.83 20.08
N LYS A 228 -1.39 -11.89 19.24
CA LYS A 228 -0.41 -12.08 18.18
C LYS A 228 -0.79 -11.24 16.96
N ILE A 229 0.19 -10.65 16.31
CA ILE A 229 0.00 -9.86 15.09
C ILE A 229 -0.32 -10.80 13.92
N ILE A 230 -1.56 -10.72 13.40
CA ILE A 230 -2.05 -11.47 12.25
C ILE A 230 -2.18 -10.59 11.00
N GLY A 231 -2.23 -9.29 11.19
CA GLY A 231 -2.38 -8.31 10.13
C GLY A 231 -1.24 -7.31 10.04
N LYS A 232 -1.16 -6.62 8.91
CA LYS A 232 -0.19 -5.53 8.69
C LYS A 232 -0.91 -4.31 8.13
N THR A 233 -0.54 -3.12 8.60
CA THR A 233 -1.07 -1.85 8.11
C THR A 233 0.00 -1.02 7.42
N LEU A 234 -0.42 -0.22 6.44
CA LEU A 234 0.42 0.72 5.71
C LEU A 234 -0.20 2.11 5.80
N TYR A 235 0.52 3.04 6.37
CA TYR A 235 0.19 4.46 6.37
C TYR A 235 1.04 5.16 5.32
N SER A 236 0.44 5.98 4.45
CA SER A 236 1.21 6.73 3.46
C SER A 236 0.64 8.13 3.26
N SER A 237 1.49 9.14 3.32
CA SER A 237 1.06 10.52 3.12
C SER A 237 2.14 11.37 2.44
N THR A 238 1.66 12.49 1.88
CA THR A 238 2.44 13.69 1.66
C THR A 238 1.97 14.72 2.67
N VAL A 239 2.87 15.47 3.27
CA VAL A 239 2.48 16.46 4.28
C VAL A 239 1.99 17.76 3.63
N GLU A 240 0.93 18.33 4.16
CA GLU A 240 0.40 19.66 3.84
C GLU A 240 0.02 20.37 5.14
N VAL A 241 0.14 21.71 5.19
CA VAL A 241 -0.48 22.49 6.28
C VAL A 241 -1.98 22.42 6.05
N LEU A 242 -2.71 22.04 7.07
CA LEU A 242 -4.15 22.14 7.09
C LEU A 242 -4.49 23.60 7.41
N ASP A 243 -5.24 24.28 6.52
CA ASP A 243 -5.65 25.68 6.72
C ASP A 243 -6.57 25.83 7.97
N THR A 244 -7.13 24.74 8.45
CA THR A 244 -7.87 24.63 9.69
C THR A 244 -7.27 23.49 10.50
N ASP A 245 -6.33 23.82 11.39
CA ASP A 245 -5.87 22.89 12.41
C ASP A 245 -7.02 22.69 13.40
N ARG A 246 -7.81 21.65 13.19
CA ARG A 246 -8.67 21.16 14.26
C ARG A 246 -7.73 20.53 15.28
N GLU A 247 -7.81 20.99 16.50
CA GLU A 247 -6.94 20.64 17.62
C GLU A 247 -6.49 19.17 17.59
N GLY A 248 -5.19 18.96 17.47
CA GLY A 248 -4.56 17.65 17.59
C GLY A 248 -4.42 16.81 16.31
N VAL A 249 -4.92 17.22 15.14
CA VAL A 249 -4.83 16.38 13.91
C VAL A 249 -3.40 16.29 13.39
N GLN A 250 -2.70 17.41 13.28
CA GLN A 250 -1.29 17.42 12.85
C GLN A 250 -0.39 16.85 13.94
N GLU A 251 -0.68 17.14 15.19
CA GLU A 251 0.02 16.60 16.35
C GLU A 251 -0.10 15.08 16.41
N GLY A 252 -1.29 14.52 16.20
CA GLY A 252 -1.49 13.06 16.14
C GLY A 252 -0.69 12.37 15.03
N ALA A 253 -0.59 12.99 13.85
CA ALA A 253 0.22 12.45 12.75
C ALA A 253 1.73 12.51 13.07
N LYS A 254 2.18 13.58 13.69
CA LYS A 254 3.57 13.75 14.15
C LYS A 254 3.92 12.75 15.24
N LEU A 255 3.06 12.63 16.25
CA LEU A 255 3.23 11.68 17.35
C LEU A 255 3.33 10.24 16.81
N LEU A 256 2.40 9.83 15.94
CA LEU A 256 2.43 8.50 15.33
C LEU A 256 3.74 8.25 14.56
N TRP A 257 4.26 9.27 13.86
CA TRP A 257 5.55 9.18 13.19
C TRP A 257 6.72 9.01 14.16
N GLU A 258 6.75 9.80 15.23
CA GLU A 258 7.82 9.76 16.25
C GLU A 258 7.83 8.41 16.98
N GLU A 259 6.68 7.87 17.32
CA GLU A 259 6.49 6.57 17.96
C GLU A 259 6.82 5.37 17.06
N SER A 260 7.02 5.61 15.76
CA SER A 260 7.30 4.57 14.76
C SER A 260 8.79 4.41 14.44
N ASP A 261 9.69 4.92 15.28
CA ASP A 261 11.13 4.77 15.07
C ASP A 261 11.58 3.33 15.38
N HIS A 262 11.84 2.55 14.34
CA HIS A 262 12.28 1.16 14.45
C HIS A 262 13.66 0.97 15.08
N LEU A 263 14.41 2.05 15.29
CA LEU A 263 15.66 2.04 16.07
C LEU A 263 15.40 2.22 17.58
N ASN A 264 14.17 2.59 17.95
CA ASN A 264 13.76 2.78 19.35
C ASN A 264 12.62 1.81 19.71
N LYS A 265 13.00 0.56 20.00
CA LYS A 265 12.08 -0.51 20.38
C LYS A 265 12.07 -0.72 21.90
N ALA A 266 10.91 -1.05 22.44
CA ALA A 266 10.77 -1.51 23.82
C ALA A 266 11.33 -2.93 24.01
N GLU A 267 11.37 -3.43 25.25
CA GLU A 267 11.88 -4.77 25.58
C GLU A 267 11.13 -5.91 24.85
N ASN A 268 9.87 -5.71 24.50
CA ASN A 268 9.06 -6.65 23.73
C ASN A 268 9.38 -6.64 22.21
N GLY A 269 10.38 -5.89 21.77
CA GLY A 269 10.78 -5.77 20.37
C GLY A 269 9.91 -4.87 19.51
N ARG A 270 8.87 -4.22 20.07
CA ARG A 270 7.93 -3.32 19.36
C ARG A 270 8.34 -1.86 19.54
N THR A 271 8.08 -1.06 18.53
CA THR A 271 7.99 0.41 18.68
C THR A 271 6.72 0.77 19.47
N THR A 272 6.61 1.98 19.97
CA THR A 272 5.40 2.44 20.72
C THR A 272 4.14 2.29 19.87
N SER A 273 4.19 2.70 18.59
CA SER A 273 3.06 2.54 17.66
C SER A 273 2.92 1.11 17.10
N GLY A 274 3.95 0.27 17.18
CA GLY A 274 4.03 -1.00 16.44
C GLY A 274 4.39 -0.85 14.96
N LEU A 275 4.52 0.39 14.44
CA LEU A 275 4.87 0.67 13.05
C LEU A 275 6.37 0.96 12.90
N TYR A 276 6.88 0.83 11.67
CA TYR A 276 8.22 1.28 11.29
C TYR A 276 8.13 2.43 10.30
N ARG A 277 8.85 3.52 10.58
CA ARG A 277 8.83 4.72 9.73
C ARG A 277 9.78 4.61 8.55
N PHE A 278 9.32 5.09 7.41
CA PHE A 278 10.07 5.15 6.15
C PHE A 278 9.92 6.52 5.51
N PHE A 279 11.00 7.26 5.38
CA PHE A 279 11.02 8.55 4.71
C PHE A 279 11.69 8.45 3.34
N MET A 280 11.00 8.95 2.31
CA MET A 280 11.53 8.98 0.95
C MET A 280 11.78 10.43 0.51
N THR A 281 13.05 10.84 0.53
CA THR A 281 13.45 12.20 0.12
C THR A 281 13.10 12.48 -1.35
N ALA A 282 12.66 13.71 -1.62
CA ALA A 282 12.36 14.17 -2.98
C ALA A 282 13.58 14.18 -3.89
N ARG A 283 14.79 14.37 -3.33
CA ARG A 283 16.06 14.35 -4.06
C ARG A 283 16.24 13.08 -4.90
N ARG A 284 15.79 11.92 -4.39
CA ARG A 284 15.94 10.61 -5.03
C ARG A 284 14.74 10.21 -5.90
N SER A 285 13.74 11.07 -6.05
CA SER A 285 12.44 10.72 -6.63
C SER A 285 12.16 11.33 -8.01
N LYS A 286 13.19 11.86 -8.68
CA LYS A 286 13.10 12.46 -10.01
C LYS A 286 14.35 12.13 -10.86
N ASN A 287 14.30 12.54 -12.14
CA ASN A 287 15.44 12.49 -13.06
C ASN A 287 16.08 11.09 -13.14
N PHE A 288 15.24 10.06 -13.28
CA PHE A 288 15.73 8.68 -13.40
C PHE A 288 16.38 8.46 -14.77
N ASP A 289 17.52 7.77 -14.77
CA ASP A 289 18.10 7.23 -16.01
C ASP A 289 17.25 6.05 -16.56
N ILE A 290 17.66 5.51 -17.71
CA ILE A 290 16.98 4.39 -18.36
C ILE A 290 16.94 3.11 -17.49
N TYR A 291 17.81 3.02 -16.49
CA TYR A 291 17.92 1.89 -15.56
C TYR A 291 17.23 2.14 -14.23
N GLY A 292 16.60 3.32 -14.04
CA GLY A 292 15.85 3.65 -12.84
C GLY A 292 16.70 4.20 -11.67
N TYR A 293 17.92 4.68 -11.93
CA TYR A 293 18.73 5.37 -10.93
C TYR A 293 18.51 6.88 -11.03
N PRO A 294 18.29 7.58 -9.90
CA PRO A 294 18.06 9.02 -9.90
C PRO A 294 19.37 9.80 -10.12
N ASP A 295 19.30 10.88 -10.87
CA ASP A 295 20.30 11.94 -10.86
C ASP A 295 20.01 12.88 -9.69
N GLU A 296 20.60 12.55 -8.53
CA GLU A 296 20.35 13.27 -7.29
C GLU A 296 20.87 14.71 -7.31
N GLU A 297 21.98 14.99 -8.01
CA GLU A 297 22.56 16.34 -8.10
C GLU A 297 21.68 17.24 -8.96
N LYS A 298 21.26 16.76 -10.12
CA LYS A 298 20.33 17.47 -10.99
C LYS A 298 19.02 17.74 -10.27
N THR A 299 18.46 16.72 -9.61
CA THR A 299 17.21 16.85 -8.86
C THR A 299 17.31 17.87 -7.74
N LEU A 300 18.42 17.87 -6.98
CA LEU A 300 18.64 18.85 -5.92
C LEU A 300 18.72 20.28 -6.47
N LYS A 301 19.47 20.49 -7.56
CA LYS A 301 19.56 21.80 -8.23
C LYS A 301 18.19 22.31 -8.67
N GLU A 302 17.35 21.46 -9.27
CA GLU A 302 15.99 21.81 -9.69
C GLU A 302 15.12 22.21 -8.49
N ILE A 303 15.15 21.43 -7.39
CA ILE A 303 14.38 21.72 -6.18
C ILE A 303 14.82 23.05 -5.56
N LEU A 304 16.13 23.28 -5.44
CA LEU A 304 16.65 24.52 -4.86
C LEU A 304 16.34 25.75 -5.74
N ALA A 305 16.43 25.62 -7.06
CA ALA A 305 16.07 26.70 -7.99
C ALA A 305 14.57 27.04 -7.91
N ASP A 306 13.70 26.01 -7.79
CA ASP A 306 12.26 26.22 -7.60
C ASP A 306 11.95 26.94 -6.28
N ARG A 307 12.61 26.57 -5.18
CA ARG A 307 12.48 27.24 -3.87
C ARG A 307 12.99 28.67 -3.89
N GLU A 308 14.14 28.93 -4.55
CA GLU A 308 14.70 30.26 -4.69
C GLU A 308 13.75 31.21 -5.44
N SER A 309 13.03 30.70 -6.45
CA SER A 309 12.06 31.50 -7.23
C SER A 309 10.90 32.05 -6.39
N VAL A 310 10.65 31.50 -5.22
CA VAL A 310 9.57 31.89 -4.31
C VAL A 310 10.05 32.34 -2.94
N LYS A 311 11.35 32.55 -2.74
CA LYS A 311 11.92 32.88 -1.42
C LYS A 311 11.33 34.12 -0.75
N GLY A 312 10.88 35.10 -1.55
CA GLY A 312 10.21 36.31 -1.07
C GLY A 312 8.78 36.07 -0.55
N ASN A 313 8.23 34.85 -0.70
CA ASN A 313 6.92 34.48 -0.22
C ASN A 313 7.02 33.26 0.73
N PRO A 314 7.07 33.48 2.06
CA PRO A 314 7.25 32.39 3.02
C PRO A 314 6.20 31.28 2.93
N ARG A 315 4.94 31.60 2.62
CA ARG A 315 3.85 30.62 2.45
C ARG A 315 4.09 29.75 1.22
N ALA A 316 4.49 30.35 0.10
CA ALA A 316 4.82 29.60 -1.11
C ALA A 316 6.06 28.73 -0.93
N LEU A 317 7.11 29.24 -0.27
CA LEU A 317 8.32 28.48 0.03
C LEU A 317 8.02 27.26 0.89
N SER A 318 7.30 27.43 2.00
CA SER A 318 6.89 26.34 2.87
C SER A 318 6.06 25.28 2.12
N ALA A 319 5.15 25.70 1.23
CA ALA A 319 4.39 24.76 0.39
C ALA A 319 5.28 23.98 -0.59
N ARG A 320 6.36 24.57 -1.15
CA ARG A 320 7.32 23.87 -2.02
C ARG A 320 8.14 22.84 -1.22
N MET A 321 8.62 23.21 -0.04
CA MET A 321 9.37 22.32 0.84
C MET A 321 8.55 21.06 1.18
N ARG A 322 7.32 21.21 1.60
CA ARG A 322 6.43 20.06 1.93
C ARG A 322 6.06 19.19 0.73
N LYS A 323 5.90 19.77 -0.46
CA LYS A 323 5.59 19.00 -1.68
C LYS A 323 6.77 18.15 -2.15
N GLU A 324 7.98 18.64 -1.95
CA GLU A 324 9.25 18.00 -2.33
C GLU A 324 10.23 18.09 -1.16
N PRO A 325 9.99 17.36 -0.05
CA PRO A 325 10.83 17.44 1.13
C PRO A 325 12.19 16.79 0.89
N LEU A 326 13.25 17.46 1.27
CA LEU A 326 14.61 16.94 1.28
C LEU A 326 14.93 16.20 2.57
N THR A 327 14.32 16.63 3.67
CA THR A 327 14.40 16.01 4.99
C THR A 327 13.01 15.81 5.58
N ILE A 328 12.90 15.02 6.65
CA ILE A 328 11.61 14.80 7.32
C ILE A 328 11.10 16.05 8.03
N GLU A 329 11.98 16.92 8.48
CA GLU A 329 11.65 18.18 9.14
C GLU A 329 11.00 19.19 8.17
N GLU A 330 11.24 19.04 6.87
CA GLU A 330 10.59 19.83 5.82
C GLU A 330 9.21 19.27 5.44
N ALA A 331 8.95 18.04 5.80
CA ALA A 331 7.69 17.34 5.50
C ALA A 331 6.60 17.60 6.61
#